data_e8c58d5433505fb1a8dd217f8dfa8d4e
#
_entry.id   e8c58d5433505fb1a8dd217f8dfa8d4e
#
_cell.length_a   1.000
_cell.length_b   1.000
_cell.length_c   1.000
_cell.angle_alpha   90.00
_cell.angle_beta   90.00
_cell.angle_gamma   90.00
#
_symmetry.space_group_name_H-M   'P 1'
#
loop_
_entity.id
_entity.type
_entity.pdbx_description
1 polymer ?
#
loop_
_entity_poly.entity_id
_entity_poly.type
_entity_poly.pdbx_seq_one_letter_code
_entity_poly.pdbx_strand_id
1 'polypeptide(L)'
;MLNRFRFWRERGWTTISAADYAATWQRYGGSVATHPEVIARLAELAGIPVRYLGWPGADGLQAAVPCWGRELALSRTVLKKRRQRALFDLGNAEIILPAAPGALAPLRQRARYLSPLCDERFAGLHRQSEELAMLREPEAWSKKFRYNQRREQRLFEDAGGRVVAMAELDSAEQARIYAELFEARWGFEVPGKARLAEVFALLREFMTGSLLMLGERPVAIQVLYRVEAPDWISVEYVNGGVDPAAGDLSPGSVLTYLNTQAAWQDARALGKTLRYSFGRADRDYKDRWCHRVTVFES
;
A
#
# COMPACT_ATOMS: atom_id res chain seq x y z
N MET A 1 -7.65 -5.67 33.87
CA MET A 1 -6.22 -5.36 34.09
C MET A 1 -5.52 -4.57 32.96
N LEU A 2 -6.02 -4.55 31.72
CA LEU A 2 -5.35 -3.91 30.56
C LEU A 2 -5.44 -2.38 30.50
N ASN A 3 -6.34 -1.74 31.25
CA ASN A 3 -6.55 -0.28 31.19
C ASN A 3 -5.53 0.55 32.00
N ARG A 4 -4.86 -0.03 33.00
CA ARG A 4 -3.89 0.71 33.84
C ARG A 4 -2.66 1.22 33.09
N PHE A 5 -2.22 0.50 32.03
CA PHE A 5 -1.06 0.91 31.22
C PHE A 5 -1.40 1.83 30.05
N ARG A 6 -2.69 2.10 29.82
CA ARG A 6 -3.12 3.02 28.76
C ARG A 6 -2.65 4.44 29.03
N PHE A 7 -2.85 4.94 30.24
CA PHE A 7 -2.47 6.30 30.64
C PHE A 7 -0.97 6.55 30.45
N TRP A 8 -0.14 5.56 30.81
CA TRP A 8 1.31 5.69 30.64
C TRP A 8 1.73 5.65 29.15
N ARG A 9 1.13 4.77 28.37
CA ARG A 9 1.43 4.65 26.93
C ARG A 9 1.02 5.88 26.14
N GLU A 10 -0.06 6.52 26.52
CA GLU A 10 -0.66 7.66 25.82
C GLU A 10 -0.35 8.99 26.49
N ARG A 11 0.64 9.01 27.39
CA ARG A 11 1.03 10.25 28.07
C ARG A 11 1.47 11.31 27.05
N GLY A 12 0.83 12.47 27.10
CA GLY A 12 1.04 13.58 26.18
C GLY A 12 0.17 13.53 24.92
N TRP A 13 -0.44 12.36 24.62
CA TRP A 13 -1.41 12.23 23.54
C TRP A 13 -2.82 12.57 24.02
N THR A 14 -3.60 13.22 23.17
CA THR A 14 -5.02 13.52 23.39
C THR A 14 -5.88 12.70 22.43
N THR A 15 -7.09 12.33 22.86
CA THR A 15 -8.07 11.74 21.93
C THR A 15 -8.62 12.87 21.06
N ILE A 16 -8.63 12.64 19.75
CA ILE A 16 -9.10 13.58 18.73
C ILE A 16 -10.21 12.96 17.90
N SER A 17 -10.91 13.80 17.13
CA SER A 17 -11.94 13.34 16.20
C SER A 17 -11.32 12.73 14.93
N ALA A 18 -12.14 12.00 14.14
CA ALA A 18 -11.75 11.54 12.82
C ALA A 18 -11.46 12.73 11.87
N ALA A 19 -12.19 13.84 12.02
CA ALA A 19 -11.98 15.04 11.22
C ALA A 19 -10.62 15.70 11.53
N ASP A 20 -10.22 15.78 12.81
CA ASP A 20 -8.89 16.29 13.20
C ASP A 20 -7.76 15.39 12.68
N TYR A 21 -7.98 14.06 12.70
CA TYR A 21 -7.05 13.12 12.08
C TYR A 21 -6.91 13.36 10.57
N ALA A 22 -8.03 13.50 9.87
CA ALA A 22 -8.05 13.77 8.43
C ALA A 22 -7.35 15.09 8.10
N ALA A 23 -7.63 16.17 8.86
CA ALA A 23 -6.95 17.45 8.69
C ALA A 23 -5.43 17.36 8.92
N THR A 24 -5.01 16.57 9.93
CA THR A 24 -3.58 16.34 10.20
C THR A 24 -2.93 15.54 9.06
N TRP A 25 -3.63 14.55 8.52
CA TRP A 25 -3.17 13.77 7.37
C TRP A 25 -3.05 14.65 6.11
N GLN A 26 -4.03 15.51 5.84
CA GLN A 26 -3.97 16.47 4.72
C GLN A 26 -2.83 17.46 4.86
N ARG A 27 -2.48 17.83 6.08
CA ARG A 27 -1.39 18.79 6.35
C ARG A 27 0.01 18.17 6.22
N TYR A 28 0.21 16.94 6.71
CA TYR A 28 1.55 16.35 6.84
C TYR A 28 1.76 15.10 5.98
N GLY A 29 0.72 14.63 5.34
CA GLY A 29 0.74 13.44 4.50
C GLY A 29 0.76 12.13 5.27
N GLY A 30 0.62 11.07 4.52
CA GLY A 30 0.64 9.69 5.00
C GLY A 30 0.75 8.71 3.85
N SER A 31 0.49 7.44 4.11
CA SER A 31 0.47 6.36 3.10
C SER A 31 -0.94 5.79 2.92
N VAL A 32 -1.10 4.85 2.00
CA VAL A 32 -2.37 4.15 1.77
C VAL A 32 -2.96 3.60 3.06
N ALA A 33 -2.17 2.90 3.87
CA ALA A 33 -2.63 2.25 5.10
C ALA A 33 -2.99 3.24 6.23
N THR A 34 -2.62 4.52 6.09
CA THR A 34 -2.92 5.58 7.05
C THR A 34 -3.91 6.62 6.51
N HIS A 35 -4.39 6.45 5.28
CA HIS A 35 -5.37 7.36 4.69
C HIS A 35 -6.70 7.31 5.48
N PRO A 36 -7.30 8.46 5.84
CA PRO A 36 -8.49 8.53 6.68
C PRO A 36 -9.66 7.67 6.17
N GLU A 37 -9.99 7.78 4.88
CA GLU A 37 -11.09 7.04 4.28
C GLU A 37 -10.80 5.53 4.15
N VAL A 38 -9.56 5.14 3.83
CA VAL A 38 -9.17 3.71 3.81
C VAL A 38 -9.34 3.10 5.21
N ILE A 39 -8.90 3.82 6.24
CA ILE A 39 -9.07 3.39 7.63
C ILE A 39 -10.54 3.31 8.01
N ALA A 40 -11.34 4.33 7.71
CA ALA A 40 -12.76 4.37 8.09
C ALA A 40 -13.53 3.18 7.47
N ARG A 41 -13.40 2.97 6.17
CA ARG A 41 -14.11 1.92 5.44
C ARG A 41 -13.70 0.51 5.85
N LEU A 42 -12.39 0.26 5.98
CA LEU A 42 -11.91 -1.05 6.38
C LEU A 42 -12.13 -1.34 7.88
N ALA A 43 -12.15 -0.32 8.72
CA ALA A 43 -12.50 -0.46 10.13
C ALA A 43 -13.99 -0.77 10.32
N GLU A 44 -14.87 -0.13 9.54
CA GLU A 44 -16.29 -0.43 9.48
C GLU A 44 -16.52 -1.87 9.02
N LEU A 45 -15.90 -2.29 7.92
CA LEU A 45 -15.93 -3.66 7.41
C LEU A 45 -15.50 -4.68 8.48
N ALA A 46 -14.48 -4.35 9.28
CA ALA A 46 -13.98 -5.20 10.36
C ALA A 46 -14.84 -5.17 11.63
N GLY A 47 -15.78 -4.22 11.73
CA GLY A 47 -16.56 -3.99 12.96
C GLY A 47 -15.68 -3.56 14.14
N ILE A 48 -14.57 -2.84 13.88
CA ILE A 48 -13.62 -2.42 14.93
C ILE A 48 -13.52 -0.90 14.92
N PRO A 49 -14.04 -0.22 15.96
CA PRO A 49 -13.98 1.22 16.04
C PRO A 49 -12.52 1.71 16.14
N VAL A 50 -12.20 2.74 15.37
CA VAL A 50 -10.89 3.40 15.42
C VAL A 50 -10.91 4.49 16.48
N ARG A 51 -9.84 4.54 17.26
CA ARG A 51 -9.58 5.66 18.16
C ARG A 51 -8.40 6.46 17.63
N TYR A 52 -8.58 7.74 17.47
CA TYR A 52 -7.55 8.64 16.97
C TYR A 52 -6.88 9.36 18.15
N LEU A 53 -5.55 9.43 18.09
CA LEU A 53 -4.71 10.14 19.04
C LEU A 53 -4.00 11.27 18.32
N GLY A 54 -4.00 12.46 18.92
CA GLY A 54 -3.28 13.63 18.44
C GLY A 54 -2.18 14.03 19.42
N TRP A 55 -1.03 14.41 18.88
CA TRP A 55 0.07 15.00 19.62
C TRP A 55 0.01 16.52 19.48
N PRO A 56 -0.26 17.26 20.57
CA PRO A 56 -0.40 18.71 20.50
C PRO A 56 0.95 19.41 20.31
N GLY A 57 0.94 20.54 19.64
CA GLY A 57 2.02 21.48 19.50
C GLY A 57 1.53 22.91 19.71
N ALA A 58 2.39 23.91 19.49
CA ALA A 58 2.05 25.31 19.70
C ALA A 58 0.91 25.78 18.77
N ASP A 59 0.93 25.33 17.50
CA ASP A 59 0.02 25.79 16.45
C ASP A 59 -0.97 24.69 16.02
N GLY A 60 -1.41 23.85 16.96
CA GLY A 60 -2.33 22.74 16.71
C GLY A 60 -1.66 21.36 16.78
N LEU A 61 -2.24 20.36 16.10
CA LEU A 61 -1.69 19.02 16.12
C LEU A 61 -0.40 18.93 15.30
N GLN A 62 0.64 18.37 15.90
CA GLN A 62 1.92 18.07 15.25
C GLN A 62 2.02 16.62 14.76
N ALA A 63 1.25 15.69 15.33
CA ALA A 63 1.16 14.32 14.82
C ALA A 63 -0.19 13.71 15.17
N ALA A 64 -0.58 12.69 14.40
CA ALA A 64 -1.77 11.91 14.71
C ALA A 64 -1.59 10.41 14.39
N VAL A 65 -2.24 9.55 15.19
CA VAL A 65 -2.11 8.09 15.09
C VAL A 65 -3.49 7.44 15.20
N PRO A 66 -3.89 6.62 14.22
CA PRO A 66 -5.12 5.83 14.28
C PRO A 66 -4.85 4.50 14.99
N CYS A 67 -5.67 4.13 15.98
CA CYS A 67 -5.39 3.01 16.87
C CYS A 67 -6.52 1.98 16.96
N TRP A 68 -6.14 0.71 16.97
CA TRP A 68 -6.91 -0.44 17.43
C TRP A 68 -6.28 -0.98 18.73
N GLY A 69 -6.63 -0.37 19.85
CA GLY A 69 -6.06 -0.71 21.14
C GLY A 69 -4.57 -0.36 21.26
N ARG A 70 -3.69 -1.36 21.24
CA ARG A 70 -2.23 -1.18 21.30
C ARG A 70 -1.55 -1.17 19.94
N GLU A 71 -2.27 -1.48 18.90
CA GLU A 71 -1.78 -1.57 17.53
C GLU A 71 -2.24 -0.35 16.75
N LEU A 72 -1.60 -0.07 15.65
CA LEU A 72 -2.20 0.82 14.65
C LEU A 72 -3.52 0.24 14.14
N ALA A 73 -4.40 1.10 13.67
CA ALA A 73 -5.58 0.67 12.93
C ALA A 73 -5.17 -0.20 11.73
N LEU A 74 -6.06 -1.09 11.29
CA LEU A 74 -5.85 -2.06 10.21
C LEU A 74 -4.76 -3.12 10.49
N SER A 75 -4.27 -3.23 11.72
CA SER A 75 -3.26 -4.21 12.12
C SER A 75 -3.70 -5.65 11.84
N ARG A 76 -2.89 -6.39 11.06
CA ARG A 76 -3.08 -7.83 10.82
C ARG A 76 -3.09 -8.64 12.13
N THR A 77 -2.35 -8.22 13.15
CA THR A 77 -2.32 -8.87 14.47
C THR A 77 -3.69 -8.80 15.13
N VAL A 78 -4.37 -7.66 15.04
CA VAL A 78 -5.73 -7.49 15.59
C VAL A 78 -6.73 -8.33 14.80
N LEU A 79 -6.68 -8.28 13.47
CA LEU A 79 -7.56 -9.10 12.60
C LEU A 79 -7.37 -10.61 12.87
N LYS A 80 -6.11 -11.07 13.02
CA LYS A 80 -5.83 -12.47 13.36
C LYS A 80 -6.45 -12.86 14.70
N LYS A 81 -6.32 -12.04 15.73
CA LYS A 81 -6.92 -12.27 17.05
C LYS A 81 -8.45 -12.33 16.99
N ARG A 82 -9.06 -11.61 16.06
CA ARG A 82 -10.52 -11.59 15.83
C ARG A 82 -11.01 -12.64 14.82
N ARG A 83 -10.13 -13.54 14.36
CA ARG A 83 -10.42 -14.56 13.33
C ARG A 83 -10.85 -13.95 11.97
N GLN A 84 -10.40 -12.73 11.69
CA GLN A 84 -10.70 -11.97 10.46
C GLN A 84 -9.44 -11.76 9.61
N ARG A 85 -8.43 -12.63 9.74
CA ARG A 85 -7.10 -12.46 9.10
C ARG A 85 -7.16 -12.20 7.60
N ALA A 86 -8.14 -12.77 6.91
CA ALA A 86 -8.30 -12.70 5.47
C ALA A 86 -9.43 -11.73 5.04
N LEU A 87 -9.87 -10.83 5.94
CA LEU A 87 -10.97 -9.92 5.64
C LEU A 87 -10.61 -8.94 4.51
N PHE A 88 -9.40 -8.41 4.54
CA PHE A 88 -8.80 -7.59 3.50
C PHE A 88 -7.28 -7.74 3.52
N ASP A 89 -6.61 -7.35 2.44
CA ASP A 89 -5.16 -7.32 2.34
C ASP A 89 -4.67 -5.97 1.79
N LEU A 90 -3.76 -5.34 2.52
CA LEU A 90 -3.03 -4.14 2.10
C LEU A 90 -1.54 -4.43 1.86
N GLY A 91 -1.17 -5.70 1.73
CA GLY A 91 0.22 -6.11 1.58
C GLY A 91 1.04 -5.88 2.86
N ASN A 92 2.35 -5.77 2.72
CA ASN A 92 3.25 -5.24 3.73
C ASN A 92 3.50 -3.76 3.39
N ALA A 93 2.43 -2.96 3.51
CA ALA A 93 2.43 -1.57 3.09
C ALA A 93 3.43 -0.71 3.86
N GLU A 94 4.03 0.25 3.19
CA GLU A 94 4.78 1.30 3.86
C GLU A 94 3.85 2.12 4.76
N ILE A 95 4.22 2.28 6.01
CA ILE A 95 3.45 3.07 6.98
C ILE A 95 4.09 4.44 7.15
N ILE A 96 3.40 5.47 6.69
CA ILE A 96 3.73 6.87 6.95
C ILE A 96 2.62 7.46 7.81
N LEU A 97 2.93 7.78 9.05
CA LEU A 97 2.01 8.44 9.96
C LEU A 97 2.07 9.96 9.76
N PRO A 98 0.91 10.66 9.79
CA PRO A 98 0.89 12.10 9.65
C PRO A 98 1.56 12.77 10.85
N ALA A 99 2.68 13.47 10.60
CA ALA A 99 3.40 14.21 11.61
C ALA A 99 4.24 15.33 10.99
N ALA A 100 4.38 16.44 11.71
CA ALA A 100 5.27 17.51 11.36
C ALA A 100 6.73 17.05 11.37
N PRO A 101 7.59 17.59 10.50
CA PRO A 101 9.03 17.38 10.62
C PRO A 101 9.53 17.79 12.01
N GLY A 102 10.31 16.93 12.66
CA GLY A 102 10.88 17.19 13.98
C GLY A 102 9.88 17.16 15.15
N ALA A 103 8.66 16.66 14.98
CA ALA A 103 7.66 16.57 16.07
C ALA A 103 8.12 15.70 17.24
N LEU A 104 8.95 14.67 16.98
CA LEU A 104 9.51 13.73 17.95
C LEU A 104 8.46 13.17 18.93
N ALA A 105 7.22 13.00 18.46
CA ALA A 105 6.13 12.47 19.26
C ALA A 105 6.43 11.02 19.67
N PRO A 106 6.27 10.63 20.96
CA PRO A 106 6.60 9.27 21.41
C PRO A 106 5.58 8.26 20.90
N LEU A 107 5.98 7.42 19.93
CA LEU A 107 5.12 6.36 19.40
C LEU A 107 5.27 5.09 20.24
N ARG A 108 4.19 4.68 20.90
CA ARG A 108 4.13 3.49 21.76
C ARG A 108 3.02 2.52 21.36
N GLN A 109 2.35 2.80 20.25
CA GLN A 109 1.44 1.89 19.57
C GLN A 109 2.27 0.98 18.68
N ARG A 110 2.01 -0.31 18.73
CA ARG A 110 2.75 -1.29 17.93
C ARG A 110 2.49 -1.07 16.44
N ALA A 111 3.55 -0.83 15.73
CA ALA A 111 3.56 -0.67 14.29
C ALA A 111 4.77 -1.36 13.68
N ARG A 112 4.63 -1.80 12.42
CA ARG A 112 5.71 -2.35 11.61
C ARG A 112 5.72 -1.67 10.26
N TYR A 113 6.85 -1.77 9.57
CA TYR A 113 7.06 -1.14 8.25
C TYR A 113 6.88 0.38 8.27
N LEU A 114 7.20 1.01 9.41
CA LEU A 114 7.24 2.46 9.49
C LEU A 114 8.34 3.00 8.58
N SER A 115 7.95 3.95 7.72
CA SER A 115 8.85 4.62 6.79
C SER A 115 10.02 5.30 7.51
N PRO A 116 11.18 5.46 6.86
CA PRO A 116 12.24 6.36 7.35
C PRO A 116 11.76 7.77 7.68
N LEU A 117 10.74 8.26 6.98
CA LEU A 117 10.10 9.55 7.30
C LEU A 117 9.50 9.60 8.73
N CYS A 118 9.16 8.46 9.29
CA CYS A 118 8.65 8.38 10.66
C CYS A 118 9.78 8.48 11.70
N ASP A 119 10.99 8.01 11.39
CA ASP A 119 12.13 8.04 12.30
C ASP A 119 12.54 9.46 12.70
N GLU A 120 12.39 10.41 11.79
CA GLU A 120 12.65 11.83 12.02
C GLU A 120 11.51 12.56 12.75
N ARG A 121 10.34 11.92 12.85
CA ARG A 121 9.09 12.54 13.34
C ARG A 121 8.58 11.94 14.64
N PHE A 122 9.00 10.71 14.95
CA PHE A 122 8.56 9.98 16.14
C PHE A 122 9.74 9.47 16.96
N ALA A 123 9.64 9.55 18.27
CA ALA A 123 10.61 8.99 19.18
C ALA A 123 10.24 7.56 19.59
N GLY A 124 11.24 6.74 19.88
CA GLY A 124 11.06 5.36 20.38
C GLY A 124 10.92 4.31 19.28
N LEU A 125 11.32 4.64 18.05
CA LEU A 125 11.37 3.68 16.94
C LEU A 125 12.66 2.87 16.97
N HIS A 126 12.55 1.63 16.52
CA HIS A 126 13.67 0.70 16.38
C HIS A 126 13.75 0.21 14.94
N ARG A 127 14.97 0.07 14.42
CA ARG A 127 15.18 -0.50 13.09
C ARG A 127 14.63 -1.92 13.06
N GLN A 128 13.77 -2.19 12.08
CA GLN A 128 13.24 -3.53 11.81
C GLN A 128 14.27 -4.37 11.06
N SER A 129 14.29 -5.69 11.26
CA SER A 129 15.19 -6.60 10.55
C SER A 129 14.79 -6.79 9.08
N GLU A 130 13.54 -6.59 8.74
CA GLU A 130 13.01 -6.66 7.37
C GLU A 130 13.12 -5.29 6.70
N GLU A 131 13.17 -5.30 5.37
CA GLU A 131 13.24 -4.11 4.54
C GLU A 131 12.05 -4.08 3.56
N LEU A 132 11.71 -2.89 3.06
CA LEU A 132 10.77 -2.73 1.96
C LEU A 132 11.50 -2.57 0.63
N ALA A 133 10.91 -3.12 -0.42
CA ALA A 133 11.33 -2.92 -1.79
C ALA A 133 10.60 -1.70 -2.36
N MET A 134 11.29 -0.57 -2.49
CA MET A 134 10.77 0.68 -3.02
C MET A 134 11.21 0.87 -4.46
N LEU A 135 10.28 1.24 -5.33
CA LEU A 135 10.52 1.43 -6.76
C LEU A 135 11.64 2.46 -7.00
N ARG A 136 12.57 2.11 -7.88
CA ARG A 136 13.61 3.05 -8.35
C ARG A 136 13.04 4.03 -9.36
N GLU A 137 13.65 5.18 -9.45
CA GLU A 137 13.41 6.08 -10.58
C GLU A 137 13.78 5.41 -11.92
N PRO A 138 13.02 5.68 -13.00
CA PRO A 138 13.29 5.07 -14.30
C PRO A 138 14.71 5.32 -14.82
N GLU A 139 15.32 6.44 -14.46
CA GLU A 139 16.68 6.83 -14.83
C GLU A 139 17.75 5.96 -14.14
N ALA A 140 17.46 5.44 -12.95
CA ALA A 140 18.33 4.53 -12.21
C ALA A 140 18.36 3.11 -12.80
N TRP A 141 17.42 2.77 -13.67
CA TRP A 141 17.46 1.50 -14.38
C TRP A 141 18.51 1.51 -15.50
N SER A 142 19.25 0.39 -15.67
CA SER A 142 20.23 0.28 -16.73
C SER A 142 19.61 0.44 -18.14
N LYS A 143 20.38 0.92 -19.11
CA LYS A 143 19.93 1.02 -20.51
C LYS A 143 19.44 -0.33 -21.05
N LYS A 144 20.14 -1.42 -20.71
CA LYS A 144 19.78 -2.80 -21.10
C LYS A 144 18.43 -3.19 -20.50
N PHE A 145 18.18 -2.89 -19.21
CA PHE A 145 16.91 -3.21 -18.57
C PHE A 145 15.74 -2.46 -19.25
N ARG A 146 15.87 -1.15 -19.44
CA ARG A 146 14.85 -0.34 -20.13
C ARG A 146 14.59 -0.80 -21.57
N TYR A 147 15.63 -1.19 -22.29
CA TYR A 147 15.49 -1.75 -23.63
C TYR A 147 14.72 -3.06 -23.61
N ASN A 148 15.06 -3.98 -22.70
CA ASN A 148 14.39 -5.28 -22.57
C ASN A 148 12.90 -5.10 -22.22
N GLN A 149 12.56 -4.21 -21.30
CA GLN A 149 11.16 -3.97 -20.92
C GLN A 149 10.34 -3.44 -22.12
N ARG A 150 10.88 -2.49 -22.89
CA ARG A 150 10.22 -2.01 -24.12
C ARG A 150 10.11 -3.09 -25.19
N ARG A 151 11.08 -3.98 -25.29
CA ARG A 151 11.03 -5.11 -26.22
C ARG A 151 9.95 -6.11 -25.79
N GLU A 152 9.88 -6.48 -24.53
CA GLU A 152 8.83 -7.37 -23.99
C GLU A 152 7.44 -6.79 -24.21
N GLN A 153 7.25 -5.50 -23.96
CA GLN A 153 6.00 -4.81 -24.24
C GLN A 153 5.61 -4.92 -25.72
N ARG A 154 6.50 -4.64 -26.66
CA ARG A 154 6.22 -4.74 -28.11
C ARG A 154 5.86 -6.18 -28.50
N LEU A 155 6.60 -7.17 -28.02
CA LEU A 155 6.28 -8.57 -28.31
C LEU A 155 4.90 -8.96 -27.79
N PHE A 156 4.50 -8.44 -26.64
CA PHE A 156 3.17 -8.63 -26.10
C PHE A 156 2.09 -7.97 -26.99
N GLU A 157 2.31 -6.73 -27.41
CA GLU A 157 1.42 -5.99 -28.32
C GLU A 157 1.32 -6.67 -29.70
N ASP A 158 2.45 -7.10 -30.28
CA ASP A 158 2.51 -7.81 -31.58
C ASP A 158 1.77 -9.15 -31.54
N ALA A 159 1.68 -9.79 -30.38
CA ALA A 159 0.90 -11.01 -30.16
C ALA A 159 -0.61 -10.76 -29.96
N GLY A 160 -1.08 -9.51 -30.12
CA GLY A 160 -2.47 -9.13 -29.93
C GLY A 160 -2.80 -8.80 -28.45
N GLY A 161 -1.78 -8.54 -27.65
CA GLY A 161 -1.94 -8.09 -26.28
C GLY A 161 -2.47 -6.66 -26.20
N ARG A 162 -3.35 -6.39 -25.24
CA ARG A 162 -3.90 -5.05 -24.98
C ARG A 162 -3.89 -4.72 -23.49
N VAL A 163 -3.81 -3.44 -23.19
CA VAL A 163 -3.85 -2.89 -21.84
C VAL A 163 -5.26 -2.39 -21.55
N VAL A 164 -5.81 -2.74 -20.40
CA VAL A 164 -7.13 -2.28 -19.94
C VAL A 164 -6.94 -1.60 -18.58
N ALA A 165 -7.43 -0.36 -18.44
CA ALA A 165 -7.34 0.34 -17.18
C ALA A 165 -8.23 -0.32 -16.12
N MET A 166 -7.76 -0.45 -14.89
CA MET A 166 -8.56 -1.01 -13.78
C MET A 166 -9.86 -0.24 -13.59
N ALA A 167 -9.87 1.08 -13.85
CA ALA A 167 -11.05 1.91 -13.72
C ALA A 167 -12.19 1.57 -14.72
N GLU A 168 -11.90 0.89 -15.83
CA GLU A 168 -12.88 0.48 -16.84
C GLU A 168 -13.72 -0.73 -16.39
N LEU A 169 -13.24 -1.49 -15.42
CA LEU A 169 -13.91 -2.68 -14.90
C LEU A 169 -14.69 -2.35 -13.62
N ASP A 170 -15.80 -3.02 -13.39
CA ASP A 170 -16.44 -2.99 -12.09
C ASP A 170 -15.66 -3.82 -11.05
N SER A 171 -15.98 -3.63 -9.77
CA SER A 171 -15.25 -4.27 -8.67
C SER A 171 -15.45 -5.78 -8.61
N ALA A 172 -16.58 -6.30 -9.09
CA ALA A 172 -16.86 -7.74 -9.13
C ALA A 172 -16.00 -8.41 -10.19
N GLU A 173 -15.90 -7.78 -11.38
CA GLU A 173 -15.07 -8.26 -12.48
C GLU A 173 -13.58 -8.18 -12.12
N GLN A 174 -13.10 -7.09 -11.52
CA GLN A 174 -11.74 -6.98 -11.01
C GLN A 174 -11.40 -8.10 -10.01
N ALA A 175 -12.31 -8.37 -9.07
CA ALA A 175 -12.15 -9.40 -8.06
C ALA A 175 -12.13 -10.82 -8.67
N ARG A 176 -13.00 -11.06 -9.65
CA ARG A 176 -13.04 -12.34 -10.38
C ARG A 176 -11.73 -12.60 -11.12
N ILE A 177 -11.30 -11.64 -11.95
CA ILE A 177 -10.04 -11.76 -12.72
C ILE A 177 -8.84 -11.94 -11.78
N TYR A 178 -8.78 -11.15 -10.70
CA TYR A 178 -7.68 -11.27 -9.75
C TYR A 178 -7.68 -12.64 -9.07
N ALA A 179 -8.83 -13.15 -8.63
CA ALA A 179 -8.91 -14.45 -7.98
C ALA A 179 -8.49 -15.59 -8.91
N GLU A 180 -8.94 -15.58 -10.16
CA GLU A 180 -8.59 -16.58 -11.18
C GLU A 180 -7.09 -16.57 -11.50
N LEU A 181 -6.51 -15.40 -11.79
CA LEU A 181 -5.08 -15.28 -12.12
C LEU A 181 -4.18 -15.51 -10.91
N PHE A 182 -4.63 -15.17 -9.70
CA PHE A 182 -3.92 -15.50 -8.46
C PHE A 182 -3.85 -17.02 -8.29
N GLU A 183 -4.98 -17.72 -8.40
CA GLU A 183 -5.05 -19.17 -8.25
C GLU A 183 -4.22 -19.89 -9.32
N ALA A 184 -4.30 -19.42 -10.58
CA ALA A 184 -3.48 -19.95 -11.68
C ALA A 184 -1.98 -19.82 -11.40
N ARG A 185 -1.55 -18.71 -10.81
CA ARG A 185 -0.14 -18.44 -10.47
C ARG A 185 0.36 -19.21 -9.26
N TRP A 186 -0.43 -19.28 -8.19
CA TRP A 186 0.02 -19.75 -6.87
C TRP A 186 -0.45 -21.17 -6.53
N GLY A 187 -1.43 -21.72 -7.26
CA GLY A 187 -1.99 -23.06 -7.05
C GLY A 187 -2.92 -23.17 -5.83
N PHE A 188 -3.32 -22.06 -5.26
CA PHE A 188 -4.29 -22.01 -4.16
C PHE A 188 -5.17 -20.77 -4.24
N GLU A 189 -6.33 -20.84 -3.61
CA GLU A 189 -7.34 -19.77 -3.63
C GLU A 189 -6.84 -18.50 -2.92
N VAL A 190 -7.16 -17.32 -3.49
CA VAL A 190 -6.81 -16.06 -2.85
C VAL A 190 -7.46 -15.93 -1.47
N PRO A 191 -6.70 -15.59 -0.42
CA PRO A 191 -7.27 -15.43 0.91
C PRO A 191 -8.35 -14.34 0.92
N GLY A 192 -9.51 -14.66 1.48
CA GLY A 192 -10.64 -13.71 1.57
C GLY A 192 -11.47 -13.57 0.30
N LYS A 193 -11.36 -14.49 -0.67
CA LYS A 193 -12.08 -14.51 -1.95
C LYS A 193 -13.57 -14.17 -1.81
N ALA A 194 -14.25 -14.71 -0.80
CA ALA A 194 -15.68 -14.49 -0.58
C ALA A 194 -16.07 -13.01 -0.34
N ARG A 195 -15.13 -12.18 0.11
CA ARG A 195 -15.34 -10.75 0.39
C ARG A 195 -14.54 -9.83 -0.53
N LEU A 196 -13.82 -10.38 -1.50
CA LEU A 196 -12.88 -9.62 -2.33
C LEU A 196 -13.56 -8.52 -3.15
N ALA A 197 -14.69 -8.83 -3.79
CA ALA A 197 -15.47 -7.85 -4.56
C ALA A 197 -15.99 -6.70 -3.69
N GLU A 198 -16.41 -7.00 -2.45
CA GLU A 198 -16.83 -5.99 -1.49
C GLU A 198 -15.66 -5.07 -1.09
N VAL A 199 -14.49 -5.65 -0.79
CA VAL A 199 -13.28 -4.86 -0.45
C VAL A 199 -12.86 -3.98 -1.63
N PHE A 200 -12.90 -4.51 -2.86
CA PHE A 200 -12.58 -3.74 -4.06
C PHE A 200 -13.61 -2.62 -4.31
N ALA A 201 -14.90 -2.87 -4.05
CA ALA A 201 -15.92 -1.83 -4.12
C ALA A 201 -15.71 -0.72 -3.09
N LEU A 202 -15.40 -1.10 -1.84
CA LEU A 202 -15.10 -0.14 -0.77
C LEU A 202 -13.88 0.73 -1.05
N LEU A 203 -12.86 0.16 -1.71
CA LEU A 203 -11.59 0.84 -1.98
C LEU A 203 -11.45 1.29 -3.44
N ARG A 204 -12.52 1.26 -4.25
CA ARG A 204 -12.49 1.52 -5.70
C ARG A 204 -11.76 2.81 -6.08
N GLU A 205 -12.01 3.89 -5.40
CA GLU A 205 -11.39 5.19 -5.67
C GLU A 205 -9.87 5.24 -5.39
N PHE A 206 -9.36 4.29 -4.59
CA PHE A 206 -7.94 4.13 -4.31
C PHE A 206 -7.27 3.10 -5.21
N MET A 207 -8.05 2.33 -5.99
CA MET A 207 -7.47 1.36 -6.93
C MET A 207 -6.93 2.07 -8.16
N THR A 208 -5.77 1.62 -8.62
CA THR A 208 -5.07 2.21 -9.78
C THR A 208 -4.43 1.14 -10.64
N GLY A 209 -3.83 1.56 -11.76
CA GLY A 209 -3.09 0.70 -12.67
C GLY A 209 -3.97 0.07 -13.74
N SER A 210 -3.43 -0.96 -14.36
CA SER A 210 -4.02 -1.66 -15.49
C SER A 210 -3.92 -3.17 -15.31
N LEU A 211 -4.63 -3.91 -16.15
CA LEU A 211 -4.46 -5.33 -16.38
C LEU A 211 -4.11 -5.59 -17.85
N LEU A 212 -3.62 -6.78 -18.16
CA LEU A 212 -3.29 -7.20 -19.52
C LEU A 212 -4.26 -8.27 -20.02
N MET A 213 -4.70 -8.09 -21.25
CA MET A 213 -5.54 -9.03 -22.00
C MET A 213 -4.77 -9.58 -23.20
N LEU A 214 -4.99 -10.85 -23.53
CA LEU A 214 -4.57 -11.46 -24.79
C LEU A 214 -5.83 -11.96 -25.51
N GLY A 215 -6.27 -11.24 -26.54
CA GLY A 215 -7.63 -11.34 -27.04
C GLY A 215 -8.64 -10.99 -25.93
N GLU A 216 -9.59 -11.88 -25.63
CA GLU A 216 -10.59 -11.71 -24.57
C GLU A 216 -10.17 -12.32 -23.23
N ARG A 217 -8.97 -12.88 -23.14
CA ARG A 217 -8.48 -13.55 -21.95
C ARG A 217 -7.59 -12.63 -21.12
N PRO A 218 -7.89 -12.39 -19.82
CA PRO A 218 -6.98 -11.71 -18.93
C PRO A 218 -5.74 -12.57 -18.65
N VAL A 219 -4.55 -11.98 -18.75
CA VAL A 219 -3.28 -12.69 -18.59
C VAL A 219 -2.38 -12.14 -17.48
N ALA A 220 -2.61 -10.92 -17.03
CA ALA A 220 -1.93 -10.37 -15.84
C ALA A 220 -2.78 -9.28 -15.18
N ILE A 221 -2.78 -9.26 -13.85
CA ILE A 221 -3.42 -8.23 -13.03
C ILE A 221 -2.53 -7.91 -11.83
N GLN A 222 -2.55 -6.64 -11.39
CA GLN A 222 -1.93 -6.19 -10.15
C GLN A 222 -2.95 -5.45 -9.30
N VAL A 223 -3.00 -5.77 -8.01
CA VAL A 223 -3.79 -5.02 -7.02
C VAL A 223 -2.91 -3.91 -6.48
N LEU A 224 -3.20 -2.70 -6.91
CA LEU A 224 -2.49 -1.48 -6.56
C LEU A 224 -3.45 -0.50 -5.89
N TYR A 225 -3.04 0.03 -4.74
CA TYR A 225 -3.74 1.15 -4.10
C TYR A 225 -2.88 2.39 -4.16
N ARG A 226 -3.51 3.54 -4.42
CA ARG A 226 -2.88 4.85 -4.54
C ARG A 226 -3.59 5.87 -3.66
N VAL A 227 -2.82 6.69 -2.96
CA VAL A 227 -3.30 7.91 -2.32
C VAL A 227 -2.36 9.06 -2.64
N GLU A 228 -2.90 10.27 -2.61
CA GLU A 228 -2.16 11.50 -2.87
C GLU A 228 -2.01 12.27 -1.56
N ALA A 229 -0.78 12.37 -1.09
CA ALA A 229 -0.37 13.21 0.03
C ALA A 229 0.10 14.60 -0.48
N PRO A 230 0.31 15.60 0.39
CA PRO A 230 0.78 16.92 -0.04
C PRO A 230 2.05 16.86 -0.91
N ASP A 231 3.07 16.12 -0.48
CA ASP A 231 4.40 16.12 -1.09
C ASP A 231 4.73 14.86 -1.90
N TRP A 232 3.92 13.81 -1.78
CA TRP A 232 4.16 12.54 -2.48
C TRP A 232 2.88 11.83 -2.87
N ILE A 233 3.03 10.91 -3.82
CA ILE A 233 2.03 9.88 -4.10
C ILE A 233 2.50 8.58 -3.44
N SER A 234 1.66 7.97 -2.62
CA SER A 234 1.89 6.63 -2.06
C SER A 234 1.15 5.59 -2.89
N VAL A 235 1.87 4.61 -3.41
CA VAL A 235 1.33 3.45 -4.12
C VAL A 235 1.78 2.17 -3.43
N GLU A 236 0.83 1.28 -3.15
CA GLU A 236 1.11 -0.03 -2.56
C GLU A 236 0.76 -1.15 -3.54
N TYR A 237 1.77 -1.92 -3.95
CA TYR A 237 1.57 -3.16 -4.69
C TYR A 237 1.31 -4.30 -3.70
N VAL A 238 0.06 -4.68 -3.58
CA VAL A 238 -0.38 -5.71 -2.62
C VAL A 238 -0.02 -7.10 -3.12
N ASN A 239 -0.45 -7.42 -4.32
CA ASN A 239 -0.19 -8.71 -4.98
C ASN A 239 -0.60 -8.67 -6.46
N GLY A 240 -0.35 -9.76 -7.19
CA GLY A 240 -0.77 -9.89 -8.58
C GLY A 240 -0.98 -11.35 -8.97
N GLY A 241 -1.77 -11.49 -10.02
CA GLY A 241 -2.00 -12.75 -10.73
C GLY A 241 -1.43 -12.70 -12.14
N VAL A 242 -0.96 -13.84 -12.63
CA VAL A 242 -0.45 -14.00 -13.99
C VAL A 242 -0.89 -15.36 -14.50
N ASP A 243 -1.35 -15.42 -15.73
CA ASP A 243 -1.62 -16.69 -16.42
C ASP A 243 -0.30 -17.36 -16.82
N PRO A 244 0.04 -18.53 -16.26
CA PRO A 244 1.27 -19.24 -16.61
C PRO A 244 1.32 -19.64 -18.10
N ALA A 245 0.19 -19.84 -18.76
CA ALA A 245 0.11 -20.20 -20.17
C ALA A 245 0.55 -19.07 -21.12
N ALA A 246 0.62 -17.83 -20.63
CA ALA A 246 1.14 -16.67 -21.37
C ALA A 246 2.61 -16.35 -21.01
N GLY A 247 3.32 -17.26 -20.33
CA GLY A 247 4.66 -17.02 -19.79
C GLY A 247 5.70 -16.53 -20.79
N ASP A 248 5.66 -17.02 -22.03
CA ASP A 248 6.57 -16.63 -23.13
C ASP A 248 6.49 -15.14 -23.48
N LEU A 249 5.37 -14.49 -23.19
CA LEU A 249 5.14 -13.06 -23.40
C LEU A 249 5.47 -12.21 -22.17
N SER A 250 5.94 -12.82 -21.08
CA SER A 250 6.34 -12.13 -19.82
C SER A 250 5.29 -11.14 -19.27
N PRO A 251 3.96 -11.46 -19.26
CA PRO A 251 2.92 -10.48 -18.98
C PRO A 251 3.04 -9.82 -17.60
N GLY A 252 3.55 -10.52 -16.59
CA GLY A 252 3.81 -9.94 -15.28
C GLY A 252 4.90 -8.86 -15.29
N SER A 253 5.94 -9.01 -16.11
CA SER A 253 7.01 -8.03 -16.29
C SER A 253 6.50 -6.81 -17.08
N VAL A 254 5.78 -7.07 -18.18
CA VAL A 254 5.17 -6.03 -19.01
C VAL A 254 4.21 -5.17 -18.18
N LEU A 255 3.30 -5.80 -17.41
CA LEU A 255 2.36 -5.07 -16.57
C LEU A 255 3.06 -4.24 -15.49
N THR A 256 4.09 -4.80 -14.85
CA THR A 256 4.88 -4.07 -13.87
C THR A 256 5.55 -2.84 -14.51
N TYR A 257 6.11 -2.98 -15.69
CA TYR A 257 6.71 -1.87 -16.43
C TYR A 257 5.68 -0.76 -16.72
N LEU A 258 4.55 -1.11 -17.28
CA LEU A 258 3.48 -0.16 -17.64
C LEU A 258 2.95 0.59 -16.41
N ASN A 259 2.58 -0.14 -15.34
CA ASN A 259 2.04 0.46 -14.13
C ASN A 259 3.05 1.36 -13.42
N THR A 260 4.33 0.97 -13.40
CA THR A 260 5.38 1.81 -12.78
C THR A 260 5.70 3.05 -13.59
N GLN A 261 5.69 2.96 -14.95
CA GLN A 261 5.86 4.13 -15.82
C GLN A 261 4.70 5.11 -15.63
N ALA A 262 3.45 4.62 -15.62
CA ALA A 262 2.26 5.44 -15.40
C ALA A 262 2.31 6.16 -14.04
N ALA A 263 2.70 5.46 -12.98
CA ALA A 263 2.82 6.04 -11.64
C ALA A 263 3.90 7.14 -11.57
N TRP A 264 5.05 6.96 -12.26
CA TRP A 264 6.08 7.99 -12.35
C TRP A 264 5.63 9.20 -13.16
N GLN A 265 4.92 8.99 -14.28
CA GLN A 265 4.36 10.07 -15.08
C GLN A 265 3.35 10.90 -14.30
N ASP A 266 2.45 10.23 -13.55
CA ASP A 266 1.46 10.88 -12.68
C ASP A 266 2.14 11.73 -11.59
N ALA A 267 3.11 11.16 -10.87
CA ALA A 267 3.83 11.88 -9.83
C ALA A 267 4.56 13.11 -10.37
N ARG A 268 5.23 12.99 -11.52
CA ARG A 268 5.93 14.09 -12.18
C ARG A 268 4.98 15.17 -12.67
N ALA A 269 3.83 14.79 -13.24
CA ALA A 269 2.82 15.75 -13.68
C ALA A 269 2.26 16.58 -12.53
N LEU A 270 2.19 16.00 -11.33
CA LEU A 270 1.75 16.68 -10.09
C LEU A 270 2.90 17.37 -9.33
N GLY A 271 4.15 17.26 -9.80
CA GLY A 271 5.32 17.80 -9.12
C GLY A 271 5.62 17.13 -7.77
N LYS A 272 5.20 15.87 -7.58
CA LYS A 272 5.30 15.13 -6.32
C LYS A 272 6.32 13.98 -6.39
N THR A 273 6.85 13.61 -5.24
CA THR A 273 7.68 12.40 -5.12
C THR A 273 6.81 11.15 -5.23
N LEU A 274 7.27 10.12 -5.93
CA LEU A 274 6.61 8.82 -5.94
C LEU A 274 7.19 7.92 -4.84
N ARG A 275 6.32 7.38 -4.01
CA ARG A 275 6.60 6.33 -3.01
C ARG A 275 5.80 5.09 -3.40
N TYR A 276 6.40 4.25 -4.22
CA TYR A 276 5.77 3.03 -4.72
C TYR A 276 6.42 1.83 -4.05
N SER A 277 5.70 1.16 -3.19
CA SER A 277 6.14 0.00 -2.41
C SER A 277 5.70 -1.30 -3.06
N PHE A 278 6.65 -2.24 -3.19
CA PHE A 278 6.39 -3.64 -3.56
C PHE A 278 6.27 -4.53 -2.31
N GLY A 279 6.08 -3.91 -1.14
CA GLY A 279 6.06 -4.60 0.13
C GLY A 279 7.45 -5.10 0.53
N ARG A 280 7.49 -6.16 1.35
CA ARG A 280 8.72 -6.71 1.91
C ARG A 280 9.73 -7.13 0.83
N ALA A 281 11.01 -6.78 1.02
CA ALA A 281 12.11 -7.11 0.10
C ALA A 281 12.60 -8.56 0.30
N ASP A 282 11.70 -9.52 0.09
CA ASP A 282 11.90 -10.95 0.35
C ASP A 282 12.01 -11.82 -0.91
N ARG A 283 12.06 -11.18 -2.09
CA ARG A 283 12.13 -11.87 -3.39
C ARG A 283 13.10 -11.16 -4.32
N ASP A 284 14.01 -11.90 -4.92
CA ASP A 284 15.08 -11.38 -5.78
C ASP A 284 14.57 -10.65 -7.03
N TYR A 285 13.39 -11.04 -7.56
CA TYR A 285 12.83 -10.34 -8.71
C TYR A 285 12.55 -8.86 -8.44
N LYS A 286 12.28 -8.50 -7.18
CA LYS A 286 12.03 -7.11 -6.77
C LYS A 286 13.27 -6.23 -6.92
N ASP A 287 14.47 -6.80 -6.75
CA ASP A 287 15.74 -6.08 -6.88
C ASP A 287 15.99 -5.54 -8.31
N ARG A 288 15.27 -6.06 -9.32
CA ARG A 288 15.31 -5.52 -10.67
C ARG A 288 14.61 -4.17 -10.79
N TRP A 289 13.54 -3.98 -10.02
CA TRP A 289 12.67 -2.81 -10.05
C TRP A 289 12.97 -1.82 -8.94
N CYS A 290 13.37 -2.33 -7.79
CA CYS A 290 13.38 -1.65 -6.53
C CYS A 290 14.79 -1.51 -5.94
N HIS A 291 14.93 -0.59 -5.01
CA HIS A 291 15.99 -0.59 -4.00
C HIS A 291 15.38 -1.00 -2.66
N ARG A 292 16.22 -1.49 -1.76
CA ARG A 292 15.84 -1.90 -0.41
C ARG A 292 15.89 -0.69 0.51
N VAL A 293 14.85 -0.49 1.29
CA VAL A 293 14.73 0.62 2.24
C VAL A 293 14.57 0.06 3.64
N THR A 294 15.43 0.51 4.54
CA THR A 294 15.29 0.24 5.97
C THR A 294 13.96 0.80 6.48
N VAL A 295 13.26 0.03 7.29
CA VAL A 295 12.02 0.44 7.96
C VAL A 295 12.11 0.22 9.45
N PHE A 296 11.19 0.81 10.18
CA PHE A 296 11.20 0.86 11.63
C PHE A 296 9.96 0.17 12.20
N GLU A 297 10.06 -0.18 13.50
CA GLU A 297 8.94 -0.66 14.32
C GLU A 297 8.94 0.03 15.68
N SER A 298 7.81 0.00 16.36
CA SER A 298 7.59 0.60 17.69
C SER A 298 7.09 -0.41 18.71
#